data_1e02c3c8ba2c5fb5f29fd58831372881
#
_entry.id   1e02c3c8ba2c5fb5f29fd58831372881
#
_cell.length_a   1.000
_cell.length_b   1.000
_cell.length_c   1.000
_cell.angle_alpha   90.00
_cell.angle_beta   90.00
_cell.angle_gamma   90.00
#
_symmetry.space_group_name_H-M   'P 1'
#
loop_
_entity.id
_entity.type
_entity.pdbx_description
1 polymer ?
#
loop_
_entity_poly.entity_id
_entity_poly.type
_entity_poly.pdbx_seq_one_letter_code
_entity_poly.pdbx_strand_id
1 'polypeptide(L)'
;MYPRPYRLLTGLLLAALLPVGMAQAADKPASVNICTENEESYPWLLKDRPGLNMIMMRQVEKQLGTKIEIKPLPWKRCMEEVKAGTMDGLFKISFKADRMDIGHYPMTGDKPDSSKRMLDDSYSLYRLKGGKLEWDGKAIKNADGAAIGAQAGFSIVDQLKGLGVRVDDGTRSADDNLQKLVNGRVAGVALQTLEGDISIAGKPELAGKLEKISPPLVVKPYFLMLSKPFVAKYPAFATQVWDTVAAVRESAEYKKQVQQFK
;
A
#
# COMPACT_ATOMS: atom_id res chain seq x y z
N MET A 1 95.07 -16.44 2.77
CA MET A 1 93.96 -16.00 3.65
C MET A 1 92.99 -15.23 2.78
N TYR A 2 91.86 -15.85 2.22
CA TYR A 2 90.93 -15.25 1.33
C TYR A 2 89.60 -15.14 2.05
N PRO A 3 88.84 -13.99 1.99
CA PRO A 3 87.52 -13.86 2.58
C PRO A 3 86.45 -14.38 1.62
N ARG A 4 85.51 -15.12 2.17
CA ARG A 4 84.29 -15.59 1.47
C ARG A 4 83.26 -14.47 1.33
N PRO A 5 82.56 -14.36 0.18
CA PRO A 5 81.49 -13.39 0.07
C PRO A 5 80.15 -13.97 0.60
N TYR A 6 79.49 -13.18 1.42
CA TYR A 6 78.08 -13.43 1.85
C TYR A 6 77.12 -13.18 0.71
N ARG A 7 76.29 -14.19 0.34
CA ARG A 7 75.15 -14.06 -0.56
C ARG A 7 73.95 -13.58 0.24
N LEU A 8 73.49 -12.37 -0.02
CA LEU A 8 72.20 -11.84 0.41
C LEU A 8 71.10 -12.47 -0.44
N LEU A 9 70.24 -13.28 0.12
CA LEU A 9 69.00 -13.74 -0.46
C LEU A 9 67.91 -12.64 -0.27
N THR A 10 67.64 -11.91 -1.30
CA THR A 10 66.47 -11.00 -1.38
C THR A 10 65.22 -11.83 -1.66
N GLY A 11 64.43 -12.07 -0.62
CA GLY A 11 63.08 -12.69 -0.78
C GLY A 11 62.11 -11.71 -1.36
N LEU A 12 61.62 -11.97 -2.59
CA LEU A 12 60.52 -11.22 -3.21
C LEU A 12 59.21 -11.70 -2.61
N LEU A 13 58.59 -10.89 -1.72
CA LEU A 13 57.20 -11.10 -1.30
C LEU A 13 56.26 -10.69 -2.45
N LEU A 14 55.70 -11.67 -3.13
CA LEU A 14 54.62 -11.47 -4.09
C LEU A 14 53.31 -11.30 -3.31
N ALA A 15 52.87 -10.06 -3.10
CA ALA A 15 51.57 -9.76 -2.53
C ALA A 15 50.50 -10.09 -3.59
N ALA A 16 49.79 -11.20 -3.40
CA ALA A 16 48.62 -11.56 -4.19
C ALA A 16 47.47 -10.59 -3.89
N LEU A 17 47.26 -9.59 -4.74
CA LEU A 17 46.05 -8.76 -4.77
C LEU A 17 44.88 -9.63 -5.26
N LEU A 18 44.10 -10.15 -4.32
CA LEU A 18 42.79 -10.74 -4.62
C LEU A 18 41.88 -9.64 -5.14
N PRO A 19 41.25 -9.77 -6.34
CA PRO A 19 40.25 -8.82 -6.77
C PRO A 19 39.05 -8.94 -5.81
N VAL A 20 38.78 -7.90 -5.03
CA VAL A 20 37.48 -7.74 -4.36
C VAL A 20 36.46 -7.56 -5.47
N GLY A 21 35.79 -8.65 -5.82
CA GLY A 21 34.66 -8.61 -6.75
C GLY A 21 33.60 -7.71 -6.16
N MET A 22 33.48 -6.49 -6.67
CA MET A 22 32.28 -5.68 -6.47
C MET A 22 31.12 -6.48 -7.03
N ALA A 23 30.26 -7.00 -6.13
CA ALA A 23 28.98 -7.55 -6.54
C ALA A 23 28.20 -6.42 -7.21
N GLN A 24 28.21 -6.40 -8.53
CA GLN A 24 27.46 -5.45 -9.33
C GLN A 24 25.99 -5.77 -9.08
N ALA A 25 25.25 -4.83 -8.46
CA ALA A 25 23.82 -4.97 -8.26
C ALA A 25 23.20 -5.26 -9.65
N ALA A 26 22.43 -6.33 -9.75
CA ALA A 26 21.81 -6.71 -11.02
C ALA A 26 20.93 -5.56 -11.50
N ASP A 27 21.14 -5.06 -12.72
CA ASP A 27 20.50 -3.85 -13.24
C ASP A 27 18.97 -3.97 -13.28
N LYS A 28 18.42 -5.18 -13.44
CA LYS A 28 16.98 -5.41 -13.64
C LYS A 28 16.59 -6.87 -13.30
N PRO A 29 15.47 -7.09 -12.56
CA PRO A 29 14.95 -8.44 -12.34
C PRO A 29 14.26 -9.00 -13.61
N ALA A 30 14.20 -10.32 -13.74
CA ALA A 30 13.45 -11.00 -14.80
C ALA A 30 11.93 -10.82 -14.62
N SER A 31 11.46 -10.81 -13.35
CA SER A 31 10.07 -10.55 -12.99
C SER A 31 9.99 -9.91 -11.61
N VAL A 32 8.86 -9.28 -11.32
CA VAL A 32 8.54 -8.68 -10.01
C VAL A 32 7.26 -9.32 -9.49
N ASN A 33 7.30 -9.89 -8.29
CA ASN A 33 6.17 -10.55 -7.64
C ASN A 33 5.53 -9.60 -6.64
N ILE A 34 4.32 -9.14 -6.91
CA ILE A 34 3.62 -8.16 -6.09
C ILE A 34 2.33 -8.76 -5.56
N CYS A 35 2.03 -8.55 -4.28
CA CYS A 35 0.72 -8.91 -3.75
C CYS A 35 -0.19 -7.68 -3.57
N THR A 36 -1.47 -7.96 -3.47
CA THR A 36 -2.52 -6.97 -3.20
C THR A 36 -3.60 -7.59 -2.31
N GLU A 37 -4.47 -6.74 -1.74
CA GLU A 37 -5.67 -7.20 -1.05
C GLU A 37 -6.51 -8.09 -1.97
N ASN A 38 -7.14 -9.13 -1.40
CA ASN A 38 -8.03 -10.04 -2.13
C ASN A 38 -9.52 -9.67 -2.00
N GLU A 39 -9.86 -8.70 -1.15
CA GLU A 39 -11.21 -8.16 -1.10
C GLU A 39 -11.41 -7.11 -2.21
N GLU A 40 -12.64 -7.07 -2.72
CA GLU A 40 -13.02 -6.09 -3.72
C GLU A 40 -13.03 -4.69 -3.13
N SER A 41 -12.55 -3.71 -3.89
CA SER A 41 -12.52 -2.29 -3.50
C SER A 41 -12.67 -1.43 -4.74
N TYR A 42 -13.91 -1.05 -5.06
CA TYR A 42 -14.22 -0.19 -6.21
C TYR A 42 -13.58 1.19 -6.07
N PRO A 43 -13.04 1.76 -7.14
CA PRO A 43 -12.84 1.21 -8.49
C PRO A 43 -11.47 0.53 -8.66
N TRP A 44 -10.74 0.30 -7.58
CA TRP A 44 -9.32 -0.04 -7.57
C TRP A 44 -9.04 -1.51 -7.84
N LEU A 45 -9.79 -2.39 -7.16
CA LEU A 45 -9.69 -3.85 -7.24
C LEU A 45 -11.08 -4.43 -7.46
N LEU A 46 -11.28 -5.13 -8.56
CA LEU A 46 -12.55 -5.75 -8.94
C LEU A 46 -12.33 -7.24 -9.22
N LYS A 47 -13.37 -8.05 -9.03
CA LYS A 47 -13.32 -9.50 -9.22
C LYS A 47 -13.70 -9.93 -10.63
N ASP A 48 -14.59 -9.18 -11.27
CA ASP A 48 -15.18 -9.48 -12.58
C ASP A 48 -14.43 -8.86 -13.77
N ARG A 49 -13.62 -7.85 -13.51
CA ARG A 49 -12.84 -7.13 -14.53
C ARG A 49 -11.61 -6.46 -13.91
N PRO A 50 -10.64 -6.00 -14.70
CA PRO A 50 -9.52 -5.22 -14.18
C PRO A 50 -10.00 -3.91 -13.55
N GLY A 51 -9.73 -3.72 -12.26
CA GLY A 51 -9.86 -2.44 -11.58
C GLY A 51 -8.70 -1.49 -11.92
N LEU A 52 -8.82 -0.23 -11.53
CA LEU A 52 -7.85 0.83 -11.88
C LEU A 52 -6.41 0.49 -11.45
N ASN A 53 -6.22 -0.17 -10.33
CA ASN A 53 -4.86 -0.58 -9.91
C ASN A 53 -4.27 -1.65 -10.82
N MET A 54 -5.08 -2.61 -11.28
CA MET A 54 -4.63 -3.64 -12.22
C MET A 54 -4.29 -3.02 -13.59
N ILE A 55 -5.12 -2.08 -14.06
CA ILE A 55 -4.87 -1.33 -15.30
C ILE A 55 -3.55 -0.55 -15.20
N MET A 56 -3.34 0.17 -14.09
CA MET A 56 -2.09 0.89 -13.82
C MET A 56 -0.88 -0.05 -13.85
N MET A 57 -0.93 -1.15 -13.10
CA MET A 57 0.20 -2.07 -12.99
C MET A 57 0.54 -2.75 -14.32
N ARG A 58 -0.44 -3.01 -15.21
CA ARG A 58 -0.18 -3.50 -16.57
C ARG A 58 0.50 -2.45 -17.46
N GLN A 59 0.14 -1.17 -17.31
CA GLN A 59 0.85 -0.09 -18.01
C GLN A 59 2.27 0.10 -17.47
N VAL A 60 2.48 -0.03 -16.17
CA VAL A 60 3.80 -0.01 -15.53
C VAL A 60 4.65 -1.17 -16.05
N GLU A 61 4.13 -2.40 -16.09
CA GLU A 61 4.77 -3.58 -16.65
C GLU A 61 5.26 -3.33 -18.09
N LYS A 62 4.35 -2.80 -18.92
CA LYS A 62 4.66 -2.48 -20.34
C LYS A 62 5.78 -1.45 -20.46
N GLN A 63 5.76 -0.38 -19.66
CA GLN A 63 6.80 0.67 -19.73
C GLN A 63 8.15 0.19 -19.18
N LEU A 64 8.15 -0.59 -18.11
CA LEU A 64 9.36 -1.18 -17.55
C LEU A 64 9.93 -2.29 -18.43
N GLY A 65 9.11 -2.95 -19.25
CA GLY A 65 9.50 -4.17 -19.99
C GLY A 65 9.97 -5.29 -19.05
N THR A 66 9.41 -5.35 -17.84
CA THR A 66 9.66 -6.40 -16.83
C THR A 66 8.32 -6.95 -16.39
N LYS A 67 8.17 -8.27 -16.43
CA LYS A 67 6.93 -8.94 -16.06
C LYS A 67 6.58 -8.66 -14.60
N ILE A 68 5.31 -8.29 -14.34
CA ILE A 68 4.78 -8.09 -13.00
C ILE A 68 3.71 -9.15 -12.73
N GLU A 69 4.04 -10.09 -11.85
CA GLU A 69 3.10 -11.09 -11.35
C GLU A 69 2.35 -10.52 -10.15
N ILE A 70 1.01 -10.54 -10.21
CA ILE A 70 0.17 -9.98 -9.15
C ILE A 70 -0.60 -11.09 -8.48
N LYS A 71 -0.43 -11.23 -7.15
CA LYS A 71 -1.06 -12.26 -6.33
C LYS A 71 -2.02 -11.64 -5.32
N PRO A 72 -3.34 -11.87 -5.43
CA PRO A 72 -4.29 -11.48 -4.40
C PRO A 72 -4.07 -12.31 -3.12
N LEU A 73 -3.96 -11.64 -1.98
CA LEU A 73 -3.80 -12.26 -0.66
C LEU A 73 -4.61 -11.48 0.38
N PRO A 74 -5.04 -12.11 1.48
CA PRO A 74 -5.53 -11.37 2.63
C PRO A 74 -4.52 -10.30 3.06
N TRP A 75 -4.98 -9.07 3.29
CA TRP A 75 -4.10 -7.91 3.49
C TRP A 75 -2.96 -8.10 4.48
N LYS A 76 -3.26 -8.65 5.67
CA LYS A 76 -2.23 -8.91 6.68
C LYS A 76 -1.18 -9.89 6.18
N ARG A 77 -1.61 -10.96 5.47
CA ARG A 77 -0.69 -11.92 4.89
C ARG A 77 0.17 -11.29 3.78
N CYS A 78 -0.40 -10.46 2.92
CA CYS A 78 0.37 -9.74 1.91
C CYS A 78 1.48 -8.88 2.56
N MET A 79 1.17 -8.15 3.63
CA MET A 79 2.17 -7.38 4.37
C MET A 79 3.28 -8.27 5.00
N GLU A 80 2.91 -9.43 5.54
CA GLU A 80 3.86 -10.39 6.11
C GLU A 80 4.79 -10.99 5.05
N GLU A 81 4.26 -11.35 3.88
CA GLU A 81 5.03 -11.89 2.75
C GLU A 81 6.03 -10.84 2.21
N VAL A 82 5.63 -9.56 2.13
CA VAL A 82 6.55 -8.47 1.74
C VAL A 82 7.62 -8.26 2.80
N LYS A 83 7.25 -8.28 4.09
CA LYS A 83 8.22 -8.16 5.20
C LYS A 83 9.23 -9.29 5.19
N ALA A 84 8.80 -10.51 4.88
CA ALA A 84 9.65 -11.68 4.76
C ALA A 84 10.50 -11.70 3.48
N GLY A 85 10.19 -10.84 2.49
CA GLY A 85 10.86 -10.80 1.20
C GLY A 85 10.44 -11.92 0.24
N THR A 86 9.37 -12.66 0.52
CA THR A 86 8.80 -13.68 -0.38
C THR A 86 7.95 -13.06 -1.49
N MET A 87 7.49 -11.83 -1.27
CA MET A 87 6.95 -10.93 -2.29
C MET A 87 7.87 -9.71 -2.42
N ASP A 88 8.07 -9.26 -3.66
CA ASP A 88 8.92 -8.11 -3.99
C ASP A 88 8.25 -6.77 -3.61
N GLY A 89 6.93 -6.76 -3.47
CA GLY A 89 6.19 -5.58 -3.06
C GLY A 89 4.70 -5.80 -2.94
N LEU A 90 4.01 -4.73 -2.60
CA LEU A 90 2.55 -4.64 -2.57
C LEU A 90 2.09 -3.25 -2.99
N PHE A 91 0.86 -3.13 -3.46
CA PHE A 91 0.32 -1.83 -3.87
C PHE A 91 -0.98 -1.46 -3.13
N LYS A 92 -1.34 -0.18 -3.29
CA LYS A 92 -2.47 0.49 -2.60
C LYS A 92 -2.29 0.48 -1.07
N ILE A 93 -1.07 0.80 -0.61
CA ILE A 93 -0.77 0.97 0.81
C ILE A 93 -0.62 2.46 1.16
N SER A 94 -1.35 2.95 2.17
CA SER A 94 -1.12 4.29 2.71
C SER A 94 0.09 4.30 3.65
N PHE A 95 0.73 5.45 3.77
CA PHE A 95 1.88 5.58 4.65
C PHE A 95 1.48 5.49 6.13
N LYS A 96 2.26 4.73 6.90
CA LYS A 96 2.34 4.71 8.35
C LYS A 96 3.80 4.45 8.73
N ALA A 97 4.29 5.10 9.78
CA ALA A 97 5.70 4.97 10.18
C ALA A 97 6.08 3.52 10.54
N ASP A 98 5.22 2.79 11.23
CA ASP A 98 5.43 1.38 11.59
C ASP A 98 5.50 0.44 10.39
N ARG A 99 4.91 0.82 9.25
CA ARG A 99 4.99 0.06 7.99
C ARG A 99 6.37 0.15 7.31
N MET A 100 7.24 1.07 7.74
CA MET A 100 8.64 1.10 7.29
C MET A 100 9.41 -0.17 7.69
N ASP A 101 8.89 -0.93 8.66
CA ASP A 101 9.43 -2.26 8.99
C ASP A 101 9.10 -3.33 7.95
N ILE A 102 8.04 -3.14 7.17
CA ILE A 102 7.58 -4.07 6.14
C ILE A 102 8.39 -3.91 4.86
N GLY A 103 8.58 -2.69 4.41
CA GLY A 103 9.25 -2.37 3.15
C GLY A 103 9.55 -0.89 2.99
N HIS A 104 9.96 -0.50 1.80
CA HIS A 104 10.28 0.87 1.44
C HIS A 104 9.15 1.52 0.65
N TYR A 105 8.77 2.72 1.06
CA TYR A 105 8.01 3.68 0.26
C TYR A 105 8.96 4.52 -0.59
N PRO A 106 8.49 5.16 -1.68
CA PRO A 106 9.22 6.28 -2.28
C PRO A 106 9.26 7.42 -1.25
N MET A 107 10.45 7.89 -0.90
CA MET A 107 10.64 8.89 0.16
C MET A 107 11.33 10.15 -0.39
N THR A 108 10.98 11.30 0.21
CA THR A 108 11.72 12.56 0.09
C THR A 108 12.04 13.05 1.51
N GLY A 109 13.30 12.89 1.91
CA GLY A 109 13.68 13.03 3.31
C GLY A 109 12.94 12.02 4.18
N ASP A 110 12.33 12.49 5.26
CA ASP A 110 11.62 11.65 6.25
C ASP A 110 10.13 11.41 5.90
N LYS A 111 9.66 11.92 4.76
CA LYS A 111 8.25 11.83 4.35
C LYS A 111 8.08 11.03 3.07
N PRO A 112 6.94 10.34 2.90
CA PRO A 112 6.64 9.71 1.61
C PRO A 112 6.51 10.77 0.52
N ASP A 113 7.13 10.49 -0.63
CA ASP A 113 7.05 11.34 -1.81
C ASP A 113 5.67 11.19 -2.47
N SER A 114 4.77 12.11 -2.16
CA SER A 114 3.42 12.11 -2.72
C SER A 114 3.39 12.27 -4.24
N SER A 115 4.47 12.73 -4.88
CA SER A 115 4.57 12.78 -6.35
C SER A 115 4.64 11.39 -6.96
N LYS A 116 5.08 10.38 -6.20
CA LYS A 116 5.20 8.96 -6.57
C LYS A 116 4.01 8.09 -6.13
N ARG A 117 2.93 8.71 -5.61
CA ARG A 117 1.73 7.97 -5.22
C ARG A 117 1.07 7.32 -6.43
N MET A 118 0.36 6.24 -6.20
CA MET A 118 -0.50 5.60 -7.20
C MET A 118 -1.81 6.39 -7.35
N LEU A 119 -2.41 6.76 -6.23
CA LEU A 119 -3.73 7.39 -6.17
C LEU A 119 -3.89 8.16 -4.85
N ASP A 120 -4.91 9.00 -4.76
CA ASP A 120 -5.45 9.49 -3.51
C ASP A 120 -6.77 8.78 -3.24
N ASP A 121 -7.00 8.37 -1.99
CA ASP A 121 -8.27 7.82 -1.54
C ASP A 121 -8.63 8.43 -0.19
N SER A 122 -9.93 8.45 0.11
CA SER A 122 -10.44 9.02 1.35
C SER A 122 -11.19 7.98 2.17
N TYR A 123 -11.28 8.22 3.48
CA TYR A 123 -12.19 7.52 4.36
C TYR A 123 -13.34 8.43 4.76
N SER A 124 -14.55 7.90 4.72
CA SER A 124 -15.75 8.55 5.23
C SER A 124 -16.37 7.75 6.37
N LEU A 125 -17.06 8.46 7.25
CA LEU A 125 -17.86 7.85 8.30
C LEU A 125 -19.31 7.70 7.80
N TYR A 126 -19.87 6.51 7.99
CA TYR A 126 -21.25 6.18 7.65
C TYR A 126 -22.02 5.87 8.93
N ARG A 127 -23.30 6.28 8.98
CA ARG A 127 -24.22 6.03 10.11
C ARG A 127 -25.59 5.59 9.61
N LEU A 128 -26.43 5.14 10.51
CA LEU A 128 -27.86 5.03 10.25
C LEU A 128 -28.45 6.42 9.93
N LYS A 129 -29.36 6.49 8.98
CA LYS A 129 -30.04 7.72 8.58
C LYS A 129 -30.79 8.34 9.77
N GLY A 130 -30.52 9.62 10.03
CA GLY A 130 -31.08 10.31 11.19
C GLY A 130 -30.47 9.88 12.55
N GLY A 131 -29.42 9.06 12.54
CA GLY A 131 -28.69 8.66 13.74
C GLY A 131 -27.95 9.84 14.38
N LYS A 132 -27.59 9.68 15.68
CA LYS A 132 -26.96 10.76 16.47
C LYS A 132 -25.45 10.88 16.29
N LEU A 133 -24.79 9.86 15.72
CA LEU A 133 -23.35 9.88 15.50
C LEU A 133 -22.95 11.08 14.65
N GLU A 134 -21.95 11.84 15.08
CA GLU A 134 -21.49 13.06 14.40
C GLU A 134 -19.97 13.03 14.18
N TRP A 135 -19.55 13.74 13.16
CA TRP A 135 -18.16 14.04 12.86
C TRP A 135 -18.05 15.50 12.42
N ASP A 136 -17.29 16.31 13.14
CA ASP A 136 -17.14 17.75 12.88
C ASP A 136 -15.81 18.11 12.17
N GLY A 137 -15.07 17.12 11.66
CA GLY A 137 -13.73 17.29 11.08
C GLY A 137 -12.59 17.14 12.09
N LYS A 138 -12.90 17.05 13.40
CA LYS A 138 -11.92 16.93 14.49
C LYS A 138 -12.23 15.81 15.48
N ALA A 139 -13.50 15.62 15.82
CA ALA A 139 -13.94 14.66 16.81
C ALA A 139 -15.18 13.90 16.36
N ILE A 140 -15.24 12.61 16.71
CA ILE A 140 -16.45 11.78 16.60
C ILE A 140 -17.22 11.92 17.89
N LYS A 141 -18.50 12.30 17.80
CA LYS A 141 -19.39 12.57 18.93
C LYS A 141 -20.60 11.62 18.90
N ASN A 142 -21.25 11.45 20.06
CA ASN A 142 -22.49 10.70 20.21
C ASN A 142 -22.39 9.23 19.75
N ALA A 143 -21.22 8.60 19.93
CA ALA A 143 -21.05 7.16 19.74
C ALA A 143 -21.62 6.35 20.93
N ASP A 144 -21.90 7.00 22.07
CA ASP A 144 -22.53 6.45 23.28
C ASP A 144 -21.84 5.15 23.78
N GLY A 145 -20.50 5.10 23.66
CA GLY A 145 -19.70 3.93 24.04
C GLY A 145 -19.73 2.77 23.06
N ALA A 146 -20.53 2.84 21.98
CA ALA A 146 -20.49 1.84 20.92
C ALA A 146 -19.25 1.99 20.04
N ALA A 147 -18.82 0.89 19.38
CA ALA A 147 -17.66 0.91 18.53
C ALA A 147 -17.96 1.51 17.15
N ILE A 148 -16.91 1.98 16.48
CA ILE A 148 -16.91 2.30 15.03
C ILE A 148 -16.31 1.11 14.29
N GLY A 149 -17.04 0.55 13.34
CA GLY A 149 -16.57 -0.54 12.49
C GLY A 149 -15.52 -0.06 11.48
N ALA A 150 -14.50 -0.87 11.25
CA ALA A 150 -13.48 -0.63 10.23
C ALA A 150 -12.89 -1.96 9.72
N GLN A 151 -12.28 -1.94 8.53
CA GLN A 151 -11.65 -3.12 7.96
C GLN A 151 -10.34 -3.46 8.67
N ALA A 152 -10.16 -4.74 8.98
CA ALA A 152 -9.01 -5.25 9.72
C ALA A 152 -7.66 -4.92 9.06
N GLY A 153 -6.75 -4.30 9.81
CA GLY A 153 -5.40 -3.94 9.35
C GLY A 153 -5.33 -2.69 8.48
N PHE A 154 -6.47 -2.02 8.21
CA PHE A 154 -6.48 -0.76 7.48
C PHE A 154 -6.02 0.38 8.38
N SER A 155 -5.36 1.39 7.78
CA SER A 155 -4.75 2.50 8.53
C SER A 155 -5.74 3.40 9.25
N ILE A 156 -7.03 3.30 8.92
CA ILE A 156 -8.10 4.06 9.59
C ILE A 156 -8.33 3.57 11.01
N VAL A 157 -8.05 2.28 11.30
CA VAL A 157 -8.20 1.70 12.64
C VAL A 157 -7.41 2.49 13.68
N ASP A 158 -6.13 2.76 13.41
CA ASP A 158 -5.29 3.50 14.36
C ASP A 158 -5.69 4.98 14.46
N GLN A 159 -6.13 5.57 13.36
CA GLN A 159 -6.64 6.94 13.37
C GLN A 159 -7.90 7.06 14.24
N LEU A 160 -8.84 6.11 14.14
CA LEU A 160 -10.03 6.07 14.99
C LEU A 160 -9.66 5.87 16.46
N LYS A 161 -8.72 4.97 16.77
CA LYS A 161 -8.19 4.81 18.13
C LYS A 161 -7.56 6.11 18.65
N GLY A 162 -6.82 6.82 17.79
CA GLY A 162 -6.25 8.14 18.10
C GLY A 162 -7.31 9.23 18.38
N LEU A 163 -8.51 9.09 17.80
CA LEU A 163 -9.66 9.95 18.10
C LEU A 163 -10.42 9.55 19.40
N GLY A 164 -9.93 8.53 20.11
CA GLY A 164 -10.49 8.12 21.40
C GLY A 164 -11.76 7.27 21.30
N VAL A 165 -12.12 6.75 20.12
CA VAL A 165 -13.30 5.90 19.97
C VAL A 165 -12.94 4.41 20.01
N ARG A 166 -13.88 3.58 20.48
CA ARG A 166 -13.76 2.12 20.36
C ARG A 166 -13.84 1.71 18.90
N VAL A 167 -13.05 0.73 18.49
CA VAL A 167 -13.03 0.24 17.11
C VAL A 167 -13.35 -1.24 17.07
N ASP A 168 -14.27 -1.63 16.20
CA ASP A 168 -14.52 -3.02 15.80
C ASP A 168 -13.83 -3.26 14.44
N ASP A 169 -12.66 -3.88 14.47
CA ASP A 169 -11.88 -4.29 13.30
C ASP A 169 -11.90 -5.82 13.08
N GLY A 170 -12.99 -6.47 13.46
CA GLY A 170 -13.16 -7.92 13.39
C GLY A 170 -13.48 -8.48 11.99
N THR A 171 -13.67 -7.64 10.97
CA THR A 171 -13.93 -8.08 9.58
C THR A 171 -13.07 -7.35 8.56
N ARG A 172 -12.86 -7.96 7.40
CA ARG A 172 -12.11 -7.38 6.27
C ARG A 172 -13.03 -6.78 5.21
N SER A 173 -14.29 -7.17 5.18
CA SER A 173 -15.29 -6.80 4.18
C SER A 173 -15.96 -5.46 4.56
N ALA A 174 -16.11 -4.56 3.59
CA ALA A 174 -16.92 -3.35 3.72
C ALA A 174 -18.40 -3.70 3.94
N ASP A 175 -18.89 -4.68 3.20
CA ASP A 175 -20.26 -5.14 3.30
C ASP A 175 -20.61 -5.69 4.69
N ASP A 176 -19.72 -6.51 5.28
CA ASP A 176 -19.93 -7.02 6.65
C ASP A 176 -19.97 -5.88 7.67
N ASN A 177 -19.11 -4.86 7.50
CA ASN A 177 -19.13 -3.68 8.35
C ASN A 177 -20.46 -2.91 8.22
N LEU A 178 -20.96 -2.72 6.99
CA LEU A 178 -22.26 -2.09 6.74
C LEU A 178 -23.42 -2.91 7.33
N GLN A 179 -23.36 -4.24 7.27
CA GLN A 179 -24.35 -5.10 7.94
C GLN A 179 -24.31 -4.99 9.47
N LYS A 180 -23.10 -4.90 10.07
CA LYS A 180 -22.98 -4.62 11.51
C LYS A 180 -23.66 -3.30 11.89
N LEU A 181 -23.50 -2.25 11.06
CA LEU A 181 -24.13 -0.96 11.27
C LEU A 181 -25.65 -1.04 11.21
N VAL A 182 -26.20 -1.67 10.15
CA VAL A 182 -27.65 -1.85 9.99
C VAL A 182 -28.26 -2.66 11.14
N ASN A 183 -27.52 -3.64 11.66
CA ASN A 183 -27.93 -4.47 12.80
C ASN A 183 -27.70 -3.82 14.16
N GLY A 184 -27.25 -2.56 14.24
CA GLY A 184 -27.00 -1.82 15.48
C GLY A 184 -25.84 -2.35 16.32
N ARG A 185 -24.93 -3.15 15.73
CA ARG A 185 -23.76 -3.70 16.46
C ARG A 185 -22.63 -2.68 16.62
N VAL A 186 -22.61 -1.65 15.78
CA VAL A 186 -21.66 -0.53 15.81
C VAL A 186 -22.43 0.78 15.62
N ALA A 187 -21.90 1.90 16.16
CA ALA A 187 -22.52 3.22 16.03
C ALA A 187 -22.35 3.81 14.63
N GLY A 188 -21.30 3.44 13.95
CA GLY A 188 -20.98 3.85 12.59
C GLY A 188 -19.90 2.96 11.99
N VAL A 189 -19.59 3.18 10.73
CA VAL A 189 -18.48 2.49 10.05
C VAL A 189 -17.61 3.49 9.29
N ALA A 190 -16.31 3.30 9.35
CA ALA A 190 -15.31 4.07 8.60
C ALA A 190 -14.79 3.23 7.44
N LEU A 191 -15.18 3.58 6.21
CA LEU A 191 -14.81 2.88 4.99
C LEU A 191 -14.10 3.81 4.02
N GLN A 192 -13.34 3.23 3.08
CA GLN A 192 -12.89 3.98 1.92
C GLN A 192 -14.12 4.54 1.20
N THR A 193 -14.10 5.84 0.88
CA THR A 193 -15.32 6.57 0.51
C THR A 193 -16.01 5.98 -0.72
N LEU A 194 -15.26 5.72 -1.79
CA LEU A 194 -15.86 5.15 -3.00
C LEU A 194 -16.37 3.72 -2.79
N GLU A 195 -15.64 2.91 -2.01
CA GLU A 195 -16.06 1.55 -1.67
C GLU A 195 -17.37 1.56 -0.87
N GLY A 196 -17.46 2.40 0.16
CA GLY A 196 -18.68 2.54 0.96
C GLY A 196 -19.87 3.07 0.16
N ASP A 197 -19.65 4.11 -0.65
CA ASP A 197 -20.69 4.70 -1.48
C ASP A 197 -21.26 3.68 -2.50
N ILE A 198 -20.40 2.91 -3.16
CA ILE A 198 -20.81 1.90 -4.14
C ILE A 198 -21.50 0.71 -3.46
N SER A 199 -20.94 0.23 -2.33
CA SER A 199 -21.57 -0.87 -1.56
C SER A 199 -22.99 -0.50 -1.10
N ILE A 200 -23.20 0.76 -0.71
CA ILE A 200 -24.52 1.25 -0.31
C ILE A 200 -25.44 1.41 -1.52
N ALA A 201 -24.96 2.05 -2.60
CA ALA A 201 -25.76 2.29 -3.80
C ALA A 201 -26.17 0.99 -4.52
N GLY A 202 -25.32 -0.04 -4.48
CA GLY A 202 -25.59 -1.34 -5.09
C GLY A 202 -26.61 -2.20 -4.32
N LYS A 203 -27.05 -1.77 -3.12
CA LYS A 203 -27.96 -2.52 -2.25
C LYS A 203 -29.14 -1.63 -1.80
N PRO A 204 -30.31 -1.75 -2.43
CA PRO A 204 -31.48 -0.92 -2.09
C PRO A 204 -31.84 -0.93 -0.59
N GLU A 205 -31.65 -2.07 0.08
CA GLU A 205 -31.89 -2.22 1.52
C GLU A 205 -30.92 -1.41 2.40
N LEU A 206 -29.75 -1.04 1.89
CA LEU A 206 -28.77 -0.17 2.56
C LEU A 206 -28.97 1.31 2.20
N ALA A 207 -29.22 1.61 0.94
CA ALA A 207 -29.37 2.97 0.42
C ALA A 207 -30.45 3.79 1.14
N GLY A 208 -31.52 3.11 1.57
CA GLY A 208 -32.62 3.74 2.34
C GLY A 208 -32.28 3.97 3.83
N LYS A 209 -31.31 3.22 4.38
CA LYS A 209 -31.05 3.17 5.83
C LYS A 209 -29.78 3.89 6.26
N LEU A 210 -28.82 4.05 5.35
CA LEU A 210 -27.49 4.57 5.66
C LEU A 210 -27.26 5.93 5.01
N GLU A 211 -26.44 6.73 5.65
CA GLU A 211 -25.95 8.00 5.13
C GLU A 211 -24.48 8.22 5.45
N LYS A 212 -23.80 8.93 4.56
CA LYS A 212 -22.43 9.36 4.73
C LYS A 212 -22.37 10.67 5.49
N ILE A 213 -21.48 10.78 6.46
CA ILE A 213 -21.19 12.00 7.19
C ILE A 213 -20.08 12.78 6.48
N SER A 214 -20.25 14.09 6.36
CA SER A 214 -19.24 15.01 5.83
C SER A 214 -18.66 15.89 6.93
N PRO A 215 -17.40 16.33 6.80
CA PRO A 215 -16.42 16.02 5.74
C PRO A 215 -15.87 14.59 5.84
N PRO A 216 -15.04 14.11 4.87
CA PRO A 216 -14.31 12.85 5.00
C PRO A 216 -13.46 12.83 6.28
N LEU A 217 -13.28 11.64 6.87
CA LEU A 217 -12.38 11.47 8.02
C LEU A 217 -10.94 11.84 7.68
N VAL A 218 -10.49 11.49 6.47
CA VAL A 218 -9.15 11.79 5.98
C VAL A 218 -9.05 11.51 4.48
N VAL A 219 -8.16 12.23 3.80
CA VAL A 219 -7.69 11.93 2.44
C VAL A 219 -6.22 11.53 2.54
N LYS A 220 -5.83 10.43 1.91
CA LYS A 220 -4.47 9.87 1.99
C LYS A 220 -3.93 9.51 0.61
N PRO A 221 -2.63 9.75 0.35
CA PRO A 221 -1.94 9.14 -0.78
C PRO A 221 -1.69 7.65 -0.51
N TYR A 222 -1.80 6.84 -1.56
CA TYR A 222 -1.51 5.41 -1.56
C TYR A 222 -0.37 5.12 -2.53
N PHE A 223 0.47 4.15 -2.17
CA PHE A 223 1.75 3.88 -2.81
C PHE A 223 1.89 2.42 -3.23
N LEU A 224 2.85 2.18 -4.10
CA LEU A 224 3.51 0.91 -4.27
C LEU A 224 4.67 0.83 -3.25
N MET A 225 4.62 -0.13 -2.34
CA MET A 225 5.71 -0.46 -1.42
C MET A 225 6.54 -1.59 -2.03
N LEU A 226 7.86 -1.50 -1.90
CA LEU A 226 8.78 -2.55 -2.31
C LEU A 226 9.47 -3.15 -1.08
N SER A 227 9.70 -4.46 -1.08
CA SER A 227 10.33 -5.16 0.03
C SER A 227 11.78 -4.70 0.24
N LYS A 228 12.28 -4.77 1.48
CA LYS A 228 13.66 -4.40 1.79
C LYS A 228 14.68 -5.21 0.98
N PRO A 229 14.56 -6.56 0.86
CA PRO A 229 15.46 -7.34 0.02
C PRO A 229 15.45 -6.95 -1.45
N PHE A 230 14.26 -6.64 -2.01
CA PHE A 230 14.15 -6.21 -3.40
C PHE A 230 14.86 -4.88 -3.65
N VAL A 231 14.63 -3.88 -2.79
CA VAL A 231 15.28 -2.56 -2.92
C VAL A 231 16.79 -2.66 -2.72
N ALA A 232 17.25 -3.48 -1.78
CA ALA A 232 18.68 -3.71 -1.55
C ALA A 232 19.35 -4.35 -2.78
N LYS A 233 18.66 -5.28 -3.46
CA LYS A 233 19.19 -5.98 -4.64
C LYS A 233 19.11 -5.14 -5.92
N TYR A 234 18.06 -4.33 -6.07
CA TYR A 234 17.74 -3.59 -7.30
C TYR A 234 17.43 -2.11 -7.02
N PRO A 235 18.32 -1.32 -6.40
CA PRO A 235 17.99 0.04 -5.92
C PRO A 235 17.61 1.00 -7.06
N ALA A 236 18.34 0.98 -8.17
CA ALA A 236 18.04 1.81 -9.33
C ALA A 236 16.71 1.42 -9.99
N PHE A 237 16.44 0.11 -10.09
CA PHE A 237 15.19 -0.37 -10.64
C PHE A 237 14.00 -0.07 -9.74
N ALA A 238 14.16 -0.13 -8.42
CA ALA A 238 13.12 0.28 -7.47
C ALA A 238 12.71 1.75 -7.68
N THR A 239 13.68 2.64 -7.84
CA THR A 239 13.44 4.05 -8.18
C THR A 239 12.69 4.18 -9.52
N GLN A 240 13.14 3.45 -10.54
CA GLN A 240 12.48 3.44 -11.85
C GLN A 240 11.03 2.94 -11.77
N VAL A 241 10.73 1.93 -10.93
CA VAL A 241 9.35 1.46 -10.69
C VAL A 241 8.47 2.58 -10.15
N TRP A 242 8.91 3.30 -9.12
CA TRP A 242 8.13 4.40 -8.54
C TRP A 242 7.96 5.57 -9.52
N ASP A 243 8.99 5.91 -10.29
CA ASP A 243 8.92 6.93 -11.34
C ASP A 243 7.92 6.54 -12.43
N THR A 244 7.94 5.28 -12.84
CA THR A 244 7.00 4.75 -13.84
C THR A 244 5.57 4.75 -13.33
N VAL A 245 5.33 4.42 -12.05
CA VAL A 245 4.00 4.54 -11.43
C VAL A 245 3.49 5.97 -11.51
N ALA A 246 4.33 6.95 -11.17
CA ALA A 246 3.96 8.37 -11.25
C ALA A 246 3.66 8.79 -12.70
N ALA A 247 4.50 8.40 -13.65
CA ALA A 247 4.32 8.70 -15.07
C ALA A 247 3.03 8.09 -15.64
N VAL A 248 2.73 6.82 -15.30
CA VAL A 248 1.49 6.14 -15.70
C VAL A 248 0.29 6.86 -15.12
N ARG A 249 0.28 7.22 -13.82
CA ARG A 249 -0.82 7.96 -13.21
C ARG A 249 -1.15 9.25 -13.97
N GLU A 250 -0.13 9.98 -14.41
CA GLU A 250 -0.30 11.26 -15.12
C GLU A 250 -0.56 11.09 -16.63
N SER A 251 -0.44 9.88 -17.19
CA SER A 251 -0.63 9.63 -18.61
C SER A 251 -2.09 9.87 -19.06
N ALA A 252 -2.26 10.35 -20.28
CA ALA A 252 -3.58 10.55 -20.87
C ALA A 252 -4.36 9.22 -21.00
N GLU A 253 -3.64 8.12 -21.28
CA GLU A 253 -4.21 6.78 -21.39
C GLU A 253 -4.84 6.34 -20.05
N TYR A 254 -4.09 6.44 -18.94
CA TYR A 254 -4.62 6.05 -17.64
C TYR A 254 -5.73 6.99 -17.16
N LYS A 255 -5.60 8.30 -17.37
CA LYS A 255 -6.65 9.29 -17.05
C LYS A 255 -7.95 9.01 -17.80
N LYS A 256 -7.88 8.57 -19.06
CA LYS A 256 -9.06 8.13 -19.82
C LYS A 256 -9.72 6.90 -19.18
N GLN A 257 -8.93 5.92 -18.70
CA GLN A 257 -9.48 4.77 -17.97
C GLN A 257 -10.19 5.21 -16.69
N VAL A 258 -9.59 6.12 -15.91
CA VAL A 258 -10.22 6.64 -14.67
C VAL A 258 -11.59 7.26 -14.92
N GLN A 259 -11.79 7.95 -16.07
CA GLN A 259 -13.10 8.52 -16.41
C GLN A 259 -14.20 7.47 -16.66
N GLN A 260 -13.84 6.25 -17.03
CA GLN A 260 -14.80 5.16 -17.26
C GLN A 260 -15.34 4.56 -15.95
N PHE A 261 -14.74 4.90 -14.82
CA PHE A 261 -15.14 4.46 -13.48
C PHE A 261 -15.86 5.56 -12.66
N LYS A 262 -16.02 6.73 -13.24
CA LYS A 262 -16.80 7.82 -12.65
C LYS A 262 -18.24 7.77 -13.14
#